data_72ceb9c14e7845b5042409fcfa5f91c0
#
_entry.id   72ceb9c14e7845b5042409fcfa5f91c0
#
_cell.length_a   1.000
_cell.length_b   1.000
_cell.length_c   1.000
_cell.angle_alpha   90.00
_cell.angle_beta   90.00
_cell.angle_gamma   90.00
#
_symmetry.space_group_name_H-M   'P 1'
#
loop_
_entity.id
_entity.type
_entity.pdbx_description
1 polymer ?
#
loop_
_entity_poly.entity_id
_entity_poly.type
_entity_poly.pdbx_seq_one_letter_code
_entity_poly.pdbx_strand_id
1 'polypeptide(L)'
;MRVLLVVAVLSALTVAGAASATAAGGMGVVLLHGKTGTPSQFDKLAKALTDDGYAVAIPEMCWSKARIFDEPFSDCLKDVDAAVASLKAGGAAAVVVAGMSQGGMAALDYGVDHAGIAAIVAMAPAGDPSDLGKAPTLAASVKSATALVAAGKGNVSTDFNDVITGDMPVPVRATPLAFLSFHGPDSQIATMKRLSASLLPHLKVPVLWIAGTRDPSQDGTRASFARIPKNALSRYVDVDSDHGGTPDASPDVLAAWLATLK
;
A
#
# COMPACT_ATOMS: atom_id res chain seq x y z
N MET A 1 -17.20 -1.50 72.61
CA MET A 1 -16.13 -1.71 71.62
C MET A 1 -16.65 -2.65 70.54
N ARG A 2 -17.03 -2.11 69.41
CA ARG A 2 -17.47 -2.90 68.23
C ARG A 2 -16.32 -2.95 67.22
N VAL A 3 -15.80 -4.13 66.97
CA VAL A 3 -14.75 -4.38 65.97
C VAL A 3 -15.42 -4.54 64.60
N LEU A 4 -15.12 -3.63 63.65
CA LEU A 4 -15.51 -3.77 62.26
C LEU A 4 -14.49 -4.65 61.55
N LEU A 5 -14.96 -5.78 61.04
CA LEU A 5 -14.19 -6.63 60.13
C LEU A 5 -14.34 -6.07 58.71
N VAL A 6 -13.24 -5.57 58.11
CA VAL A 6 -13.19 -5.18 56.68
C VAL A 6 -12.77 -6.41 55.88
N VAL A 7 -13.68 -6.95 55.09
CA VAL A 7 -13.37 -8.02 54.13
C VAL A 7 -12.95 -7.36 52.81
N ALA A 8 -11.67 -7.47 52.47
CA ALA A 8 -11.15 -7.06 51.20
C ALA A 8 -11.42 -8.16 50.13
N VAL A 9 -12.31 -7.85 49.20
CA VAL A 9 -12.54 -8.70 48.01
C VAL A 9 -11.46 -8.39 46.97
N LEU A 10 -10.50 -9.28 46.79
CA LEU A 10 -9.57 -9.26 45.70
C LEU A 10 -10.30 -9.75 44.43
N SER A 11 -10.64 -8.85 43.53
CA SER A 11 -11.10 -9.18 42.16
C SER A 11 -9.90 -9.52 41.32
N ALA A 12 -9.71 -10.78 41.03
CA ALA A 12 -8.71 -11.21 40.03
C ALA A 12 -9.22 -10.85 38.62
N LEU A 13 -8.63 -9.84 37.97
CA LEU A 13 -8.82 -9.59 36.56
C LEU A 13 -8.10 -10.73 35.78
N THR A 14 -8.88 -11.64 35.23
CA THR A 14 -8.39 -12.57 34.22
C THR A 14 -8.21 -11.80 32.92
N VAL A 15 -6.97 -11.41 32.61
CA VAL A 15 -6.60 -10.96 31.25
C VAL A 15 -6.73 -12.18 30.33
N ALA A 16 -7.83 -12.24 29.57
CA ALA A 16 -7.96 -13.19 28.48
C ALA A 16 -6.90 -12.81 27.43
N GLY A 17 -5.79 -13.52 27.41
CA GLY A 17 -4.80 -13.41 26.37
C GLY A 17 -5.47 -13.75 25.03
N ALA A 18 -5.57 -12.78 24.14
CA ALA A 18 -5.90 -13.04 22.74
C ALA A 18 -4.83 -14.04 22.23
N ALA A 19 -5.27 -15.26 21.92
CA ALA A 19 -4.41 -16.23 21.26
C ALA A 19 -3.99 -15.64 19.92
N SER A 20 -2.74 -15.22 19.79
CA SER A 20 -2.17 -14.85 18.50
C SER A 20 -2.21 -16.10 17.65
N ALA A 21 -3.04 -16.08 16.60
CA ALA A 21 -3.00 -17.14 15.58
C ALA A 21 -1.57 -17.17 15.02
N THR A 22 -0.86 -18.28 15.25
CA THR A 22 0.46 -18.49 14.67
C THR A 22 0.27 -18.59 13.16
N ALA A 23 0.90 -17.67 12.42
CA ALA A 23 0.82 -17.62 10.97
C ALA A 23 1.22 -18.97 10.36
N ALA A 24 0.46 -19.48 9.38
CA ALA A 24 0.82 -20.69 8.65
C ALA A 24 2.20 -20.50 8.01
N GLY A 25 3.15 -21.34 8.40
CA GLY A 25 4.53 -21.24 7.94
C GLY A 25 5.29 -20.00 8.40
N GLY A 26 4.79 -19.23 9.39
CA GLY A 26 5.46 -18.03 9.90
C GLY A 26 5.46 -16.83 8.93
N MET A 27 4.52 -16.74 8.00
CA MET A 27 4.47 -15.63 7.02
C MET A 27 3.37 -14.63 7.34
N GLY A 28 3.70 -13.33 7.30
CA GLY A 28 2.77 -12.22 7.39
C GLY A 28 2.59 -11.50 6.05
N VAL A 29 1.44 -10.86 5.86
CA VAL A 29 1.11 -10.07 4.68
C VAL A 29 0.63 -8.69 5.10
N VAL A 30 1.30 -7.63 4.63
CA VAL A 30 0.82 -6.24 4.74
C VAL A 30 0.06 -5.92 3.47
N LEU A 31 -1.16 -5.35 3.59
CA LEU A 31 -2.01 -4.97 2.45
C LEU A 31 -2.19 -3.46 2.40
N LEU A 32 -1.77 -2.83 1.28
CA LEU A 32 -1.81 -1.39 1.05
C LEU A 32 -2.94 -1.04 0.07
N HIS A 33 -3.98 -0.34 0.55
CA HIS A 33 -5.15 0.02 -0.26
C HIS A 33 -4.82 1.05 -1.36
N GLY A 34 -5.72 1.18 -2.33
CA GLY A 34 -5.61 2.15 -3.42
C GLY A 34 -5.80 3.61 -2.97
N LYS A 35 -5.55 4.56 -3.88
CA LYS A 35 -5.76 5.99 -3.66
C LYS A 35 -7.20 6.27 -3.24
N THR A 36 -7.39 7.10 -2.21
CA THR A 36 -8.69 7.40 -1.57
C THR A 36 -9.47 6.16 -1.08
N GLY A 37 -8.82 5.00 -1.03
CA GLY A 37 -9.37 3.77 -0.46
C GLY A 37 -9.38 3.79 1.08
N THR A 38 -9.75 2.65 1.63
CA THR A 38 -9.72 2.36 3.07
C THR A 38 -9.22 0.93 3.28
N PRO A 39 -8.80 0.54 4.49
CA PRO A 39 -8.44 -0.86 4.80
C PRO A 39 -9.49 -1.89 4.39
N SER A 40 -10.79 -1.54 4.45
CA SER A 40 -11.89 -2.42 4.07
C SER A 40 -11.90 -2.84 2.59
N GLN A 41 -11.11 -2.19 1.73
CA GLN A 41 -10.92 -2.62 0.35
C GLN A 41 -10.41 -4.07 0.26
N PHE A 42 -9.78 -4.56 1.33
CA PHE A 42 -9.20 -5.90 1.38
C PHE A 42 -9.97 -6.90 2.26
N ASP A 43 -11.19 -6.59 2.73
CA ASP A 43 -11.91 -7.45 3.67
C ASP A 43 -12.00 -8.91 3.19
N LYS A 44 -12.34 -9.12 1.92
CA LYS A 44 -12.45 -10.47 1.34
C LYS A 44 -11.08 -11.15 1.20
N LEU A 45 -10.08 -10.44 0.68
CA LEU A 45 -8.72 -10.97 0.53
C LEU A 45 -8.08 -11.26 1.88
N ALA A 46 -8.21 -10.34 2.84
CA ALA A 46 -7.69 -10.49 4.19
C ALA A 46 -8.33 -11.69 4.90
N LYS A 47 -9.65 -11.86 4.73
CA LYS A 47 -10.33 -13.04 5.27
C LYS A 47 -9.78 -14.34 4.68
N ALA A 48 -9.63 -14.42 3.37
CA ALA A 48 -9.09 -15.60 2.71
C ALA A 48 -7.67 -15.93 3.20
N LEU A 49 -6.79 -14.92 3.26
CA LEU A 49 -5.43 -15.11 3.77
C LEU A 49 -5.41 -15.54 5.24
N THR A 50 -6.31 -15.01 6.06
CA THR A 50 -6.39 -15.37 7.48
C THR A 50 -6.93 -16.79 7.65
N ASP A 51 -7.92 -17.20 6.86
CA ASP A 51 -8.45 -18.56 6.83
C ASP A 51 -7.35 -19.57 6.43
N ASP A 52 -6.43 -19.16 5.54
CA ASP A 52 -5.24 -19.93 5.15
C ASP A 52 -4.09 -19.87 6.20
N GLY A 53 -4.30 -19.15 7.30
CA GLY A 53 -3.38 -19.05 8.44
C GLY A 53 -2.26 -18.04 8.28
N TYR A 54 -2.33 -17.10 7.33
CA TYR A 54 -1.40 -15.96 7.26
C TYR A 54 -1.78 -14.89 8.29
N ALA A 55 -0.78 -14.24 8.90
CA ALA A 55 -1.01 -13.03 9.67
C ALA A 55 -1.17 -11.84 8.71
N VAL A 56 -2.21 -11.03 8.88
CA VAL A 56 -2.52 -9.92 7.97
C VAL A 56 -2.53 -8.59 8.73
N ALA A 57 -1.91 -7.57 8.14
CA ALA A 57 -1.98 -6.18 8.61
C ALA A 57 -2.43 -5.29 7.46
N ILE A 58 -3.35 -4.37 7.72
CA ILE A 58 -3.90 -3.45 6.71
C ILE A 58 -3.84 -2.03 7.30
N PRO A 59 -2.70 -1.33 7.16
CA PRO A 59 -2.58 0.03 7.69
C PRO A 59 -3.49 1.01 6.93
N GLU A 60 -4.00 2.00 7.65
CA GLU A 60 -4.65 3.17 7.05
C GLU A 60 -3.58 4.08 6.48
N MET A 61 -3.35 4.01 5.17
CA MET A 61 -2.29 4.77 4.52
C MET A 61 -2.62 6.26 4.41
N CYS A 62 -1.61 7.11 4.37
CA CYS A 62 -1.76 8.57 4.28
C CYS A 62 -2.54 9.05 3.04
N TRP A 63 -2.64 8.26 1.98
CA TRP A 63 -3.47 8.53 0.81
C TRP A 63 -4.90 7.98 0.92
N SER A 64 -5.32 7.55 2.11
CA SER A 64 -6.68 7.08 2.36
C SER A 64 -7.71 8.19 2.26
N LYS A 65 -8.98 7.80 2.18
CA LYS A 65 -10.11 8.75 2.25
C LYS A 65 -10.15 9.54 3.57
N ALA A 66 -9.64 8.97 4.66
CA ALA A 66 -9.64 9.61 5.96
C ALA A 66 -8.48 10.59 6.14
N ARG A 67 -7.31 10.30 5.56
CA ARG A 67 -6.06 11.05 5.78
C ARG A 67 -5.75 12.05 4.66
N ILE A 68 -6.10 11.76 3.42
CA ILE A 68 -6.02 12.67 2.24
C ILE A 68 -4.65 13.37 2.10
N PHE A 69 -3.58 12.60 1.94
CA PHE A 69 -2.20 13.12 1.79
C PHE A 69 -1.79 14.02 2.98
N ASP A 70 -2.06 13.59 4.22
CA ASP A 70 -1.74 14.33 5.44
C ASP A 70 -0.24 14.45 5.70
N GLU A 71 0.58 13.62 5.05
CA GLU A 71 2.04 13.65 5.13
C GLU A 71 2.72 13.31 3.80
N PRO A 72 4.02 13.60 3.63
CA PRO A 72 4.77 13.22 2.43
C PRO A 72 4.84 11.70 2.23
N PHE A 73 4.93 11.26 0.98
CA PHE A 73 4.95 9.84 0.63
C PHE A 73 6.02 9.02 1.39
N SER A 74 7.23 9.56 1.54
CA SER A 74 8.30 8.89 2.30
C SER A 74 7.95 8.68 3.78
N ASP A 75 7.17 9.58 4.37
CA ASP A 75 6.71 9.45 5.75
C ASP A 75 5.60 8.41 5.87
N CYS A 76 4.72 8.30 4.87
CA CYS A 76 3.69 7.26 4.78
C CYS A 76 4.28 5.84 4.79
N LEU A 77 5.49 5.64 4.27
CA LEU A 77 6.13 4.33 4.29
C LEU A 77 6.50 3.86 5.70
N LYS A 78 6.55 4.76 6.68
CA LYS A 78 6.70 4.42 8.11
C LYS A 78 5.50 3.64 8.65
N ASP A 79 4.29 3.85 8.09
CA ASP A 79 3.12 3.04 8.44
C ASP A 79 3.31 1.59 7.95
N VAL A 80 3.97 1.40 6.80
CA VAL A 80 4.35 0.08 6.30
C VAL A 80 5.42 -0.56 7.21
N ASP A 81 6.44 0.22 7.63
CA ASP A 81 7.45 -0.25 8.58
C ASP A 81 6.83 -0.72 9.89
N ALA A 82 5.88 0.06 10.43
CA ALA A 82 5.17 -0.29 11.66
C ALA A 82 4.34 -1.58 11.49
N ALA A 83 3.65 -1.74 10.36
CA ALA A 83 2.89 -2.95 10.06
C ALA A 83 3.81 -4.18 9.92
N VAL A 84 4.93 -4.06 9.21
CA VAL A 84 5.94 -5.12 9.08
C VAL A 84 6.51 -5.50 10.44
N ALA A 85 6.87 -4.51 11.27
CA ALA A 85 7.40 -4.73 12.61
C ALA A 85 6.37 -5.43 13.52
N SER A 86 5.09 -5.02 13.44
CA SER A 86 3.99 -5.64 14.19
C SER A 86 3.80 -7.10 13.82
N LEU A 87 3.80 -7.45 12.52
CA LEU A 87 3.69 -8.83 12.07
C LEU A 87 4.87 -9.68 12.55
N LYS A 88 6.09 -9.15 12.47
CA LYS A 88 7.30 -9.84 12.98
C LYS A 88 7.25 -10.06 14.49
N ALA A 89 6.82 -9.05 15.25
CA ALA A 89 6.62 -9.17 16.70
C ALA A 89 5.51 -10.18 17.05
N GLY A 90 4.51 -10.35 16.17
CA GLY A 90 3.47 -11.38 16.26
C GLY A 90 3.92 -12.79 15.85
N GLY A 91 5.21 -12.99 15.50
CA GLY A 91 5.78 -14.30 15.17
C GLY A 91 5.92 -14.59 13.68
N ALA A 92 5.66 -13.63 12.79
CA ALA A 92 5.93 -13.81 11.36
C ALA A 92 7.45 -13.84 11.09
N ALA A 93 7.96 -14.96 10.61
CA ALA A 93 9.37 -15.13 10.24
C ALA A 93 9.70 -14.40 8.92
N ALA A 94 8.72 -14.27 8.04
CA ALA A 94 8.81 -13.59 6.75
C ALA A 94 7.59 -12.69 6.57
N VAL A 95 7.78 -11.54 5.91
CA VAL A 95 6.68 -10.61 5.61
C VAL A 95 6.69 -10.27 4.12
N VAL A 96 5.51 -10.33 3.52
CA VAL A 96 5.24 -9.89 2.15
C VAL A 96 4.48 -8.57 2.21
N VAL A 97 4.88 -7.61 1.38
CA VAL A 97 4.13 -6.34 1.23
C VAL A 97 3.35 -6.41 -0.08
N ALA A 98 2.05 -6.32 0.03
CA ALA A 98 1.11 -6.39 -1.08
C ALA A 98 0.32 -5.08 -1.17
N GLY A 99 0.00 -4.63 -2.37
CA GLY A 99 -0.80 -3.42 -2.52
C GLY A 99 -1.57 -3.39 -3.83
N MET A 100 -2.63 -2.59 -3.85
CA MET A 100 -3.50 -2.40 -5.01
C MET A 100 -3.39 -0.96 -5.52
N SER A 101 -3.33 -0.77 -6.86
CA SER A 101 -3.29 0.55 -7.49
C SER A 101 -2.16 1.43 -6.91
N GLN A 102 -2.46 2.58 -6.31
CA GLN A 102 -1.49 3.41 -5.57
C GLN A 102 -0.72 2.61 -4.51
N GLY A 103 -1.40 1.73 -3.77
CA GLY A 103 -0.77 0.81 -2.81
C GLY A 103 0.17 -0.19 -3.49
N GLY A 104 -0.15 -0.63 -4.71
CA GLY A 104 0.73 -1.47 -5.53
C GLY A 104 2.00 -0.74 -5.98
N MET A 105 1.86 0.54 -6.35
CA MET A 105 3.02 1.40 -6.64
C MET A 105 3.90 1.59 -5.40
N ALA A 106 3.26 1.85 -4.24
CA ALA A 106 3.96 2.00 -2.97
C ALA A 106 4.66 0.71 -2.52
N ALA A 107 4.04 -0.46 -2.72
CA ALA A 107 4.66 -1.75 -2.43
C ALA A 107 5.91 -1.99 -3.28
N LEU A 108 5.87 -1.63 -4.58
CA LEU A 108 7.04 -1.73 -5.47
C LEU A 108 8.16 -0.79 -5.04
N ASP A 109 7.85 0.46 -4.69
CA ASP A 109 8.81 1.43 -4.17
C ASP A 109 9.44 0.95 -2.85
N TYR A 110 8.60 0.53 -1.91
CA TYR A 110 9.04 -0.03 -0.62
C TYR A 110 10.02 -1.20 -0.79
N GLY A 111 9.80 -2.06 -1.77
CA GLY A 111 10.64 -3.22 -2.04
C GLY A 111 12.05 -2.90 -2.55
N VAL A 112 12.31 -1.67 -2.99
CA VAL A 112 13.65 -1.24 -3.44
C VAL A 112 14.55 -0.93 -2.26
N ASP A 113 14.06 -0.15 -1.30
CA ASP A 113 14.87 0.47 -0.26
C ASP A 113 14.76 -0.23 1.10
N HIS A 114 13.73 -1.08 1.31
CA HIS A 114 13.47 -1.70 2.60
C HIS A 114 13.91 -3.17 2.61
N ALA A 115 15.03 -3.42 3.29
CA ALA A 115 15.52 -4.77 3.52
C ALA A 115 14.65 -5.53 4.53
N GLY A 116 14.61 -6.85 4.40
CA GLY A 116 13.97 -7.72 5.41
C GLY A 116 12.51 -8.01 5.19
N ILE A 117 11.99 -7.74 3.98
CA ILE A 117 10.74 -8.33 3.46
C ILE A 117 11.08 -9.52 2.54
N ALA A 118 10.16 -10.47 2.43
CA ALA A 118 10.36 -11.68 1.64
C ALA A 118 10.02 -11.48 0.16
N ALA A 119 9.00 -10.67 -0.13
CA ALA A 119 8.49 -10.47 -1.48
C ALA A 119 7.54 -9.29 -1.57
N ILE A 120 7.20 -8.90 -2.80
CA ILE A 120 6.21 -7.88 -3.14
C ILE A 120 5.07 -8.49 -3.95
N VAL A 121 3.84 -8.00 -3.70
CA VAL A 121 2.68 -8.26 -4.56
C VAL A 121 2.11 -6.92 -5.04
N ALA A 122 2.09 -6.72 -6.34
CA ALA A 122 1.53 -5.53 -6.97
C ALA A 122 0.24 -5.90 -7.71
N MET A 123 -0.91 -5.56 -7.16
CA MET A 123 -2.23 -5.80 -7.74
C MET A 123 -2.68 -4.55 -8.50
N ALA A 124 -2.88 -4.68 -9.79
CA ALA A 124 -3.24 -3.57 -10.68
C ALA A 124 -2.45 -2.28 -10.37
N PRO A 125 -1.09 -2.35 -10.23
CA PRO A 125 -0.31 -1.17 -9.88
C PRO A 125 -0.39 -0.18 -11.03
N ALA A 126 -1.16 0.83 -10.83
CA ALA A 126 -1.37 1.91 -11.78
C ALA A 126 -2.11 3.02 -11.03
N GLY A 127 -2.54 3.94 -11.71
CA GLY A 127 -3.27 5.04 -11.15
C GLY A 127 -2.61 6.31 -11.53
N ASP A 128 -2.21 6.34 -12.73
CA ASP A 128 -1.48 7.45 -13.19
C ASP A 128 -2.21 8.20 -14.27
N PRO A 129 -2.62 9.42 -13.99
CA PRO A 129 -2.62 10.42 -15.03
C PRO A 129 -1.18 10.89 -15.24
N SER A 130 -0.27 9.99 -15.65
CA SER A 130 1.17 10.24 -15.82
C SER A 130 1.47 11.27 -16.88
N ASP A 131 0.53 11.47 -17.73
CA ASP A 131 0.58 12.54 -18.69
C ASP A 131 -0.20 13.73 -18.13
N LEU A 132 0.49 14.61 -17.40
CA LEU A 132 -0.11 15.86 -16.92
C LEU A 132 -0.76 16.66 -18.06
N GLY A 133 -0.37 16.41 -19.31
CA GLY A 133 -1.04 16.94 -20.48
C GLY A 133 -2.45 16.39 -20.68
N LYS A 134 -2.73 15.18 -20.17
CA LYS A 134 -4.07 14.57 -20.17
C LYS A 134 -4.87 14.85 -18.90
N ALA A 135 -4.27 15.48 -17.90
CA ALA A 135 -4.87 15.85 -16.64
C ALA A 135 -4.57 17.33 -16.30
N PRO A 136 -5.12 18.30 -17.06
CA PRO A 136 -4.83 19.71 -16.86
C PRO A 136 -5.19 20.22 -15.46
N THR A 137 -6.21 19.65 -14.82
CA THR A 137 -6.58 19.97 -13.44
C THR A 137 -5.47 19.60 -12.45
N LEU A 138 -4.92 18.37 -12.56
CA LEU A 138 -3.78 17.97 -11.73
C LEU A 138 -2.53 18.79 -12.05
N ALA A 139 -2.26 19.06 -13.33
CA ALA A 139 -1.13 19.88 -13.74
C ALA A 139 -1.18 21.30 -13.14
N ALA A 140 -2.36 21.91 -13.07
CA ALA A 140 -2.57 23.21 -12.43
C ALA A 140 -2.27 23.15 -10.93
N SER A 141 -2.72 22.09 -10.25
CA SER A 141 -2.46 21.87 -8.82
C SER A 141 -0.97 21.65 -8.53
N VAL A 142 -0.28 20.82 -9.35
CA VAL A 142 1.18 20.61 -9.24
C VAL A 142 1.93 21.94 -9.42
N LYS A 143 1.57 22.75 -10.43
CA LYS A 143 2.17 24.07 -10.65
C LYS A 143 1.95 25.00 -9.44
N SER A 144 0.73 25.03 -8.89
CA SER A 144 0.40 25.82 -7.70
C SER A 144 1.22 25.38 -6.49
N ALA A 145 1.28 24.08 -6.21
CA ALA A 145 2.04 23.53 -5.11
C ALA A 145 3.55 23.85 -5.24
N THR A 146 4.12 23.73 -6.45
CA THR A 146 5.51 24.09 -6.73
C THR A 146 5.78 25.57 -6.43
N ALA A 147 4.88 26.47 -6.84
CA ALA A 147 5.02 27.90 -6.56
C ALA A 147 4.94 28.20 -5.05
N LEU A 148 4.09 27.50 -4.31
CA LEU A 148 3.98 27.64 -2.85
C LEU A 148 5.25 27.16 -2.13
N VAL A 149 5.85 26.05 -2.56
CA VAL A 149 7.13 25.60 -2.01
C VAL A 149 8.24 26.61 -2.27
N ALA A 150 8.33 27.15 -3.51
CA ALA A 150 9.30 28.18 -3.85
C ALA A 150 9.11 29.48 -3.03
N ALA A 151 7.88 29.79 -2.61
CA ALA A 151 7.55 30.91 -1.74
C ALA A 151 7.74 30.63 -0.23
N GLY A 152 8.34 29.50 0.16
CA GLY A 152 8.55 29.12 1.56
C GLY A 152 7.28 28.65 2.30
N LYS A 153 6.20 28.33 1.56
CA LYS A 153 4.90 27.90 2.10
C LYS A 153 4.67 26.40 1.96
N GLY A 154 5.73 25.61 1.80
CA GLY A 154 5.65 24.18 1.55
C GLY A 154 4.92 23.35 2.62
N ASN A 155 4.86 23.83 3.85
CA ASN A 155 4.17 23.19 4.99
C ASN A 155 2.82 23.85 5.34
N VAL A 156 2.32 24.78 4.52
CA VAL A 156 1.03 25.44 4.77
C VAL A 156 -0.07 24.69 4.06
N SER A 157 -0.98 24.06 4.81
CA SER A 157 -2.11 23.32 4.27
C SER A 157 -2.95 24.17 3.30
N THR A 158 -3.14 23.68 2.09
CA THR A 158 -3.75 24.38 0.96
C THR A 158 -4.69 23.44 0.22
N ASP A 159 -5.71 24.01 -0.43
CA ASP A 159 -6.64 23.24 -1.25
C ASP A 159 -6.07 23.05 -2.66
N PHE A 160 -6.07 21.80 -3.12
CA PHE A 160 -5.67 21.37 -4.46
C PHE A 160 -6.80 20.54 -5.08
N ASN A 161 -6.67 20.25 -6.36
CA ASN A 161 -7.46 19.23 -7.03
C ASN A 161 -6.53 18.09 -7.45
N ASP A 162 -6.83 16.90 -6.96
CA ASP A 162 -6.31 15.64 -7.48
C ASP A 162 -7.27 15.11 -8.57
N VAL A 163 -6.91 13.99 -9.19
CA VAL A 163 -7.77 13.27 -10.14
C VAL A 163 -7.71 11.77 -9.84
N ILE A 164 -8.82 11.07 -10.07
CA ILE A 164 -8.88 9.60 -9.93
C ILE A 164 -9.03 8.95 -11.30
N THR A 165 -9.91 9.48 -12.13
CA THR A 165 -10.18 8.96 -13.48
C THR A 165 -10.27 10.13 -14.46
N GLY A 166 -9.47 10.09 -15.51
CA GLY A 166 -9.39 11.19 -16.48
C GLY A 166 -8.94 12.49 -15.83
N ASP A 167 -9.64 13.60 -16.10
CA ASP A 167 -9.39 14.93 -15.51
C ASP A 167 -10.49 15.37 -14.55
N MET A 168 -11.26 14.42 -14.00
CA MET A 168 -12.32 14.73 -13.03
C MET A 168 -11.69 15.18 -11.70
N PRO A 169 -11.92 16.42 -11.25
CA PRO A 169 -11.30 16.95 -10.06
C PRO A 169 -11.82 16.28 -8.79
N VAL A 170 -10.90 15.98 -7.90
CA VAL A 170 -11.17 15.54 -6.53
C VAL A 170 -10.51 16.53 -5.58
N PRO A 171 -11.28 17.36 -4.86
CA PRO A 171 -10.71 18.30 -3.91
C PRO A 171 -9.93 17.58 -2.82
N VAL A 172 -8.70 18.03 -2.58
CA VAL A 172 -7.83 17.54 -1.51
C VAL A 172 -7.22 18.71 -0.76
N ARG A 173 -7.09 18.57 0.57
CA ARG A 173 -6.43 19.56 1.41
C ARG A 173 -5.17 18.95 2.00
N ALA A 174 -4.03 19.41 1.51
CA ALA A 174 -2.72 18.89 1.88
C ALA A 174 -1.68 20.01 2.00
N THR A 175 -0.52 19.73 2.56
CA THR A 175 0.62 20.62 2.39
C THR A 175 1.18 20.51 0.97
N PRO A 176 1.70 21.59 0.37
CA PRO A 176 2.36 21.54 -0.94
C PRO A 176 3.45 20.46 -1.02
N LEU A 177 4.24 20.25 0.04
CA LEU A 177 5.27 19.21 0.08
C LEU A 177 4.67 17.81 0.05
N ALA A 178 3.62 17.53 0.83
CA ALA A 178 2.93 16.25 0.78
C ALA A 178 2.32 16.01 -0.61
N PHE A 179 1.59 16.99 -1.16
CA PHE A 179 0.98 16.85 -2.48
C PHE A 179 2.02 16.58 -3.58
N LEU A 180 3.13 17.31 -3.59
CA LEU A 180 4.20 17.13 -4.58
C LEU A 180 4.95 15.81 -4.42
N SER A 181 5.02 15.24 -3.22
CA SER A 181 5.66 13.94 -3.02
C SER A 181 4.94 12.80 -3.74
N PHE A 182 3.64 12.96 -4.04
CA PHE A 182 2.84 12.02 -4.83
C PHE A 182 2.78 12.39 -6.31
N HIS A 183 2.65 13.67 -6.64
CA HIS A 183 2.29 14.12 -7.99
C HIS A 183 3.37 14.98 -8.65
N GLY A 184 4.38 15.39 -7.91
CA GLY A 184 5.40 16.32 -8.39
C GLY A 184 6.37 15.70 -9.39
N PRO A 185 7.18 16.56 -10.03
CA PRO A 185 8.15 16.13 -11.03
C PRO A 185 9.24 15.20 -10.47
N ASP A 186 9.52 15.27 -9.18
CA ASP A 186 10.54 14.43 -8.52
C ASP A 186 9.97 13.16 -7.86
N SER A 187 8.65 13.01 -7.84
CA SER A 187 8.01 11.81 -7.28
C SER A 187 8.29 10.57 -8.13
N GLN A 188 8.88 9.54 -7.52
CA GLN A 188 9.18 8.26 -8.18
C GLN A 188 7.91 7.47 -8.52
N ILE A 189 6.87 7.63 -7.70
CA ILE A 189 5.60 6.92 -7.85
C ILE A 189 4.55 7.72 -8.62
N ALA A 190 4.84 8.96 -9.02
CA ALA A 190 3.86 9.79 -9.74
C ALA A 190 3.39 9.12 -11.03
N THR A 191 4.20 8.27 -11.65
CA THR A 191 3.88 7.62 -12.91
C THR A 191 4.48 6.21 -13.01
N MET A 192 3.75 5.28 -13.64
CA MET A 192 4.29 3.96 -13.97
C MET A 192 5.56 4.07 -14.83
N LYS A 193 5.65 5.07 -15.70
CA LYS A 193 6.84 5.33 -16.52
C LYS A 193 8.07 5.63 -15.65
N ARG A 194 7.93 6.47 -14.62
CA ARG A 194 9.03 6.79 -13.69
C ARG A 194 9.37 5.60 -12.83
N LEU A 195 8.39 5.01 -12.20
CA LEU A 195 8.56 3.80 -11.39
C LEU A 195 9.28 2.71 -12.18
N SER A 196 8.86 2.45 -13.42
CA SER A 196 9.50 1.46 -14.30
C SER A 196 10.95 1.81 -14.66
N ALA A 197 11.26 3.11 -14.81
CA ALA A 197 12.59 3.54 -15.21
C ALA A 197 13.58 3.57 -14.03
N SER A 198 13.14 4.03 -12.87
CA SER A 198 14.01 4.36 -11.75
C SER A 198 14.00 3.34 -10.61
N LEU A 199 12.89 2.61 -10.42
CA LEU A 199 12.73 1.71 -9.27
C LEU A 199 12.76 0.22 -9.66
N LEU A 200 11.97 -0.21 -10.64
CA LEU A 200 11.84 -1.63 -10.94
C LEU A 200 13.16 -2.36 -11.23
N PRO A 201 14.18 -1.75 -11.91
CA PRO A 201 15.47 -2.39 -12.12
C PRO A 201 16.27 -2.68 -10.83
N HIS A 202 15.90 -2.06 -9.72
CA HIS A 202 16.60 -2.17 -8.44
C HIS A 202 15.92 -3.11 -7.44
N LEU A 203 14.76 -3.66 -7.78
CA LEU A 203 14.06 -4.64 -6.93
C LEU A 203 14.91 -5.89 -6.72
N LYS A 204 15.07 -6.31 -5.47
CA LYS A 204 15.92 -7.45 -5.06
C LYS A 204 15.11 -8.66 -4.62
N VAL A 205 13.83 -8.48 -4.37
CA VAL A 205 12.92 -9.53 -3.89
C VAL A 205 12.01 -10.04 -5.01
N PRO A 206 11.43 -11.25 -4.90
CA PRO A 206 10.44 -11.74 -5.83
C PRO A 206 9.23 -10.81 -5.92
N VAL A 207 8.64 -10.70 -7.11
CA VAL A 207 7.45 -9.89 -7.36
C VAL A 207 6.35 -10.75 -7.99
N LEU A 208 5.18 -10.74 -7.36
CA LEU A 208 3.93 -11.15 -8.01
C LEU A 208 3.22 -9.90 -8.52
N TRP A 209 3.04 -9.82 -9.83
CA TRP A 209 2.26 -8.78 -10.48
C TRP A 209 0.93 -9.36 -10.93
N ILE A 210 -0.18 -8.80 -10.45
CA ILE A 210 -1.53 -9.25 -10.81
C ILE A 210 -2.22 -8.13 -11.57
N ALA A 211 -2.65 -8.41 -12.79
CA ALA A 211 -3.33 -7.47 -13.67
C ALA A 211 -4.76 -7.93 -13.98
N GLY A 212 -5.73 -7.00 -13.91
CA GLY A 212 -7.10 -7.27 -14.34
C GLY A 212 -7.21 -7.26 -15.86
N THR A 213 -7.83 -8.28 -16.46
CA THR A 213 -8.01 -8.37 -17.92
C THR A 213 -8.98 -7.33 -18.48
N ARG A 214 -9.82 -6.74 -17.64
CA ARG A 214 -10.77 -5.67 -17.98
C ARG A 214 -10.34 -4.31 -17.41
N ASP A 215 -9.07 -4.16 -17.05
CA ASP A 215 -8.50 -2.93 -16.53
C ASP A 215 -7.59 -2.28 -17.58
N PRO A 216 -8.06 -1.23 -18.30
CA PRO A 216 -7.23 -0.56 -19.31
C PRO A 216 -5.96 0.08 -18.73
N SER A 217 -5.92 0.36 -17.42
CA SER A 217 -4.72 0.91 -16.76
C SER A 217 -3.57 -0.09 -16.73
N GLN A 218 -3.85 -1.37 -16.96
CA GLN A 218 -2.83 -2.42 -17.03
C GLN A 218 -2.25 -2.62 -18.44
N ASP A 219 -2.72 -1.89 -19.43
CA ASP A 219 -2.17 -1.95 -20.78
C ASP A 219 -0.68 -1.57 -20.77
N GLY A 220 0.18 -2.45 -21.30
CA GLY A 220 1.63 -2.24 -21.34
C GLY A 220 2.40 -2.55 -20.04
N THR A 221 1.74 -2.87 -18.93
CA THR A 221 2.42 -3.14 -17.64
C THR A 221 3.29 -4.40 -17.66
N ARG A 222 3.07 -5.35 -18.58
CA ARG A 222 4.02 -6.46 -18.85
C ARG A 222 5.41 -5.96 -19.25
N ALA A 223 5.49 -4.84 -20.00
CA ALA A 223 6.76 -4.23 -20.34
C ALA A 223 7.43 -3.59 -19.10
N SER A 224 6.65 -3.04 -18.18
CA SER A 224 7.14 -2.58 -16.89
C SER A 224 7.66 -3.75 -16.03
N PHE A 225 6.89 -4.82 -15.91
CA PHE A 225 7.30 -6.03 -15.19
C PHE A 225 8.60 -6.63 -15.76
N ALA A 226 8.79 -6.61 -17.07
CA ALA A 226 10.00 -7.11 -17.73
C ALA A 226 11.28 -6.33 -17.35
N ARG A 227 11.17 -5.17 -16.72
CA ARG A 227 12.30 -4.38 -16.19
C ARG A 227 12.76 -4.85 -14.81
N ILE A 228 11.96 -5.63 -14.12
CA ILE A 228 12.32 -6.23 -12.83
C ILE A 228 13.44 -7.26 -13.07
N PRO A 229 14.48 -7.29 -12.23
CA PRO A 229 15.53 -8.30 -12.34
C PRO A 229 14.96 -9.71 -12.34
N LYS A 230 15.53 -10.58 -13.15
CA LYS A 230 15.06 -11.98 -13.24
C LYS A 230 15.15 -12.66 -11.88
N ASN A 231 14.02 -13.19 -11.45
CA ASN A 231 13.90 -13.99 -10.24
C ASN A 231 12.99 -15.19 -10.54
N ALA A 232 13.42 -16.40 -10.15
CA ALA A 232 12.70 -17.64 -10.45
C ALA A 232 11.29 -17.68 -9.83
N LEU A 233 11.03 -16.89 -8.78
CA LEU A 233 9.75 -16.79 -8.10
C LEU A 233 8.89 -15.62 -8.58
N SER A 234 9.44 -14.68 -9.35
CA SER A 234 8.64 -13.57 -9.90
C SER A 234 7.66 -14.07 -10.94
N ARG A 235 6.42 -13.56 -10.90
CA ARG A 235 5.32 -13.93 -11.81
C ARG A 235 4.53 -12.71 -12.21
N TYR A 236 4.05 -12.70 -13.44
CA TYR A 236 2.99 -11.82 -13.93
C TYR A 236 1.77 -12.66 -14.24
N VAL A 237 0.64 -12.36 -13.63
CA VAL A 237 -0.60 -13.14 -13.73
C VAL A 237 -1.74 -12.20 -14.11
N ASP A 238 -2.56 -12.62 -15.08
CA ASP A 238 -3.82 -11.97 -15.40
C ASP A 238 -4.97 -12.64 -14.64
N VAL A 239 -5.89 -11.82 -14.13
CA VAL A 239 -7.13 -12.26 -13.48
C VAL A 239 -8.33 -11.61 -14.17
N ASP A 240 -9.47 -12.29 -14.19
CA ASP A 240 -10.70 -11.75 -14.79
C ASP A 240 -11.34 -10.72 -13.86
N SER A 241 -10.85 -9.47 -13.92
CA SER A 241 -11.38 -8.37 -13.13
C SER A 241 -11.19 -7.02 -13.84
N ASP A 242 -11.95 -6.03 -13.39
CA ASP A 242 -11.66 -4.62 -13.59
C ASP A 242 -10.61 -4.12 -12.55
N HIS A 243 -10.29 -2.82 -12.58
CA HIS A 243 -9.30 -2.21 -11.70
C HIS A 243 -9.60 -2.46 -10.22
N GLY A 244 -10.80 -2.10 -9.78
CA GLY A 244 -11.21 -2.18 -8.36
C GLY A 244 -11.42 -3.60 -7.87
N GLY A 245 -11.81 -4.53 -8.74
CA GLY A 245 -12.09 -5.92 -8.42
C GLY A 245 -10.84 -6.81 -8.32
N THR A 246 -9.66 -6.31 -8.69
CA THR A 246 -8.44 -7.13 -8.71
C THR A 246 -8.12 -7.78 -7.35
N PRO A 247 -8.23 -7.11 -6.18
CA PRO A 247 -8.02 -7.77 -4.90
C PRO A 247 -8.98 -8.95 -4.65
N ASP A 248 -10.24 -8.79 -5.02
CA ASP A 248 -11.28 -9.81 -4.85
C ASP A 248 -11.14 -11.02 -5.78
N ALA A 249 -10.48 -10.83 -6.91
CA ALA A 249 -10.17 -11.88 -7.88
C ALA A 249 -8.81 -12.56 -7.63
N SER A 250 -8.07 -12.15 -6.59
CA SER A 250 -6.68 -12.58 -6.37
C SER A 250 -6.44 -13.65 -5.29
N PRO A 251 -7.39 -14.05 -4.41
CA PRO A 251 -7.08 -14.93 -3.28
C PRO A 251 -6.34 -16.20 -3.68
N ASP A 252 -6.86 -16.96 -4.65
CA ASP A 252 -6.28 -18.25 -5.07
C ASP A 252 -4.90 -18.08 -5.69
N VAL A 253 -4.73 -17.05 -6.54
CA VAL A 253 -3.45 -16.72 -7.19
C VAL A 253 -2.41 -16.33 -6.14
N LEU A 254 -2.82 -15.51 -5.17
CA LEU A 254 -1.93 -15.05 -4.12
C LEU A 254 -1.54 -16.20 -3.19
N ALA A 255 -2.51 -17.00 -2.71
CA ALA A 255 -2.25 -18.15 -1.84
C ALA A 255 -1.31 -19.17 -2.51
N ALA A 256 -1.59 -19.53 -3.78
CA ALA A 256 -0.74 -20.43 -4.54
C ALA A 256 0.70 -19.90 -4.69
N TRP A 257 0.86 -18.60 -4.94
CA TRP A 257 2.19 -18.02 -5.07
C TRP A 257 2.92 -17.89 -3.72
N LEU A 258 2.24 -17.48 -2.65
CA LEU A 258 2.82 -17.40 -1.31
C LEU A 258 3.36 -18.78 -0.84
N ALA A 259 2.71 -19.86 -1.23
CA ALA A 259 3.17 -21.21 -0.95
C ALA A 259 4.53 -21.55 -1.59
N THR A 260 4.92 -20.85 -2.67
CA THR A 260 6.23 -21.02 -3.34
C THR A 260 7.38 -20.28 -2.66
N LEU A 261 7.08 -19.40 -1.69
CA LEU A 261 8.08 -18.61 -0.96
C LEU A 261 8.59 -19.33 0.30
N LYS A 262 8.06 -20.51 0.61
CA LYS A 262 8.38 -21.32 1.82
C LYS A 262 9.67 -22.09 1.66
#